data_2008eb0e675edbc32225baba3ab68ae6
#
_entry.id   2008eb0e675edbc32225baba3ab68ae6
#
_cell.length_a   1.000
_cell.length_b   1.000
_cell.length_c   1.000
_cell.angle_alpha   90.00
_cell.angle_beta   90.00
_cell.angle_gamma   90.00
#
_symmetry.space_group_name_H-M   'P 1'
#
loop_
_entity.id
_entity.type
_entity.pdbx_description
1 polymer ?
#
loop_
_entity_poly.entity_id
_entity_poly.type
_entity_poly.pdbx_seq_one_letter_code
_entity_poly.pdbx_strand_id
1 'polypeptide(L)'
;LKEQGAAIAATPSTINHQPSAHLPVEQVARQLLRRYGVVFRDLLGREPLSLAWRDLLVQYRRLESRGEIRGGRFVTGFTGEQFALPEAVESLRAMRRAGGEKRTPQEITLSGADPLNVVGVILPGPRVPAVPTNFVVFRDGVPVRSGTIRNPGRSDDMRIGLAEGRVP
;
A
#
# COMPACT_ATOMS: atom_id res chain seq x y z
N LEU A 1 15.33 -37.75 63.54
CA LEU A 1 15.20 -38.03 62.07
C LEU A 1 14.69 -36.76 61.42
N LYS A 2 15.56 -36.09 60.65
CA LYS A 2 15.27 -34.87 59.86
C LYS A 2 15.05 -35.28 58.43
N GLU A 3 13.85 -35.05 57.90
CA GLU A 3 13.64 -35.12 56.45
C GLU A 3 13.75 -33.71 55.88
N GLN A 4 14.68 -33.55 54.94
CA GLN A 4 14.89 -32.34 54.17
C GLN A 4 14.02 -32.44 52.91
N GLY A 5 13.02 -31.58 52.80
CA GLY A 5 12.25 -31.36 51.58
C GLY A 5 13.06 -30.57 50.57
N ALA A 6 13.39 -31.15 49.44
CA ALA A 6 14.04 -30.48 48.32
C ALA A 6 13.01 -29.61 47.57
N ALA A 7 13.23 -28.30 47.55
CA ALA A 7 12.48 -27.36 46.74
C ALA A 7 12.94 -27.49 45.28
N ILE A 8 12.01 -27.85 44.40
CA ILE A 8 12.20 -27.88 42.93
C ILE A 8 12.08 -26.43 42.42
N ALA A 9 13.20 -25.83 42.09
CA ALA A 9 13.26 -24.53 41.45
C ALA A 9 12.75 -24.68 40.01
N ALA A 10 11.60 -24.08 39.71
CA ALA A 10 11.11 -23.93 38.36
C ALA A 10 11.97 -22.93 37.60
N THR A 11 12.73 -23.40 36.63
CA THR A 11 13.45 -22.57 35.66
C THR A 11 12.44 -21.84 34.75
N PRO A 12 12.52 -20.52 34.59
CA PRO A 12 11.70 -19.81 33.64
C PRO A 12 12.08 -20.23 32.21
N SER A 13 11.10 -20.76 31.50
CA SER A 13 11.23 -21.05 30.05
C SER A 13 11.59 -19.76 29.31
N THR A 14 12.84 -19.65 28.90
CA THR A 14 13.29 -18.63 27.97
C THR A 14 12.50 -18.79 26.67
N ILE A 15 11.55 -17.91 26.42
CA ILE A 15 10.89 -17.81 25.12
C ILE A 15 11.97 -17.42 24.12
N ASN A 16 12.45 -18.40 23.39
CA ASN A 16 13.40 -18.22 22.31
C ASN A 16 12.67 -17.45 21.20
N HIS A 17 12.84 -16.13 21.17
CA HIS A 17 12.47 -15.32 20.03
C HIS A 17 13.38 -15.73 18.87
N GLN A 18 12.93 -16.71 18.09
CA GLN A 18 13.56 -16.98 16.81
C GLN A 18 13.49 -15.70 15.99
N PRO A 19 14.62 -15.21 15.43
CA PRO A 19 14.60 -14.06 14.56
C PRO A 19 13.66 -14.40 13.39
N SER A 20 12.68 -13.53 13.17
CA SER A 20 11.75 -13.60 12.06
C SER A 20 12.52 -13.94 10.79
N ALA A 21 12.20 -15.07 10.15
CA ALA A 21 12.84 -15.48 8.92
C ALA A 21 12.72 -14.32 7.91
N HIS A 22 13.82 -13.60 7.69
CA HIS A 22 13.86 -12.53 6.72
C HIS A 22 13.57 -13.14 5.36
N LEU A 23 12.39 -12.84 4.80
CA LEU A 23 12.07 -13.27 3.44
C LEU A 23 13.19 -12.82 2.51
N PRO A 24 13.64 -13.69 1.58
CA PRO A 24 14.62 -13.28 0.58
C PRO A 24 14.18 -12.00 -0.12
N VAL A 25 15.07 -11.05 -0.32
CA VAL A 25 14.78 -9.74 -0.90
C VAL A 25 14.03 -9.85 -2.23
N GLU A 26 14.33 -10.87 -3.04
CA GLU A 26 13.59 -11.13 -4.29
C GLU A 26 12.12 -11.48 -4.05
N GLN A 27 11.82 -12.24 -2.99
CA GLN A 27 10.42 -12.56 -2.67
C GLN A 27 9.64 -11.31 -2.24
N VAL A 28 10.26 -10.45 -1.45
CA VAL A 28 9.67 -9.16 -1.07
C VAL A 28 9.46 -8.27 -2.31
N ALA A 29 10.45 -8.20 -3.20
CA ALA A 29 10.34 -7.45 -4.45
C ALA A 29 9.16 -7.93 -5.30
N ARG A 30 9.00 -9.25 -5.46
CA ARG A 30 7.86 -9.85 -6.18
C ARG A 30 6.53 -9.60 -5.49
N GLN A 31 6.50 -9.65 -4.16
CA GLN A 31 5.28 -9.39 -3.40
C GLN A 31 4.81 -7.94 -3.56
N LEU A 32 5.72 -6.97 -3.52
CA LEU A 32 5.42 -5.56 -3.77
C LEU A 32 4.87 -5.34 -5.19
N LEU A 33 5.48 -5.96 -6.20
CA LEU A 33 4.98 -5.90 -7.57
C LEU A 33 3.56 -6.49 -7.69
N ARG A 34 3.29 -7.63 -7.08
CA ARG A 34 1.94 -8.24 -7.09
C ARG A 34 0.90 -7.38 -6.38
N ARG A 35 1.30 -6.68 -5.30
CA ARG A 35 0.41 -5.81 -4.54
C ARG A 35 0.06 -4.52 -5.28
N TYR A 36 1.06 -3.89 -5.90
CA TYR A 36 0.93 -2.54 -6.45
C TYR A 36 0.89 -2.49 -7.98
N GLY A 37 1.31 -3.55 -8.65
CA GLY A 37 1.46 -3.58 -10.10
C GLY A 37 2.63 -2.74 -10.61
N VAL A 38 2.85 -1.56 -10.03
CA VAL A 38 3.97 -0.65 -10.29
C VAL A 38 4.64 -0.32 -8.97
N VAL A 39 5.97 -0.39 -8.92
CA VAL A 39 6.76 -0.11 -7.71
C VAL A 39 7.82 0.95 -7.99
N PHE A 40 7.99 1.88 -7.05
CA PHE A 40 8.99 2.95 -7.04
C PHE A 40 9.35 3.31 -5.59
N ARG A 41 10.43 4.09 -5.42
CA ARG A 41 11.04 4.33 -4.11
C ARG A 41 10.07 4.85 -3.05
N ASP A 42 9.26 5.86 -3.41
CA ASP A 42 8.39 6.55 -2.44
C ASP A 42 7.27 5.64 -1.90
N LEU A 43 6.94 4.56 -2.64
CA LEU A 43 5.97 3.57 -2.22
C LEU A 43 6.40 2.81 -0.95
N LEU A 44 7.72 2.65 -0.74
CA LEU A 44 8.25 1.95 0.44
C LEU A 44 7.94 2.65 1.75
N GLY A 45 7.70 3.97 1.74
CA GLY A 45 7.30 4.71 2.93
C GLY A 45 5.98 4.24 3.54
N ARG A 46 5.21 3.40 2.82
CA ARG A 46 3.96 2.78 3.30
C ARG A 46 4.15 1.42 3.94
N GLU A 47 5.22 0.75 3.56
CA GLU A 47 5.45 -0.62 3.97
C GLU A 47 6.27 -0.68 5.26
N PRO A 48 5.89 -1.50 6.22
CA PRO A 48 6.67 -1.72 7.44
C PRO A 48 7.87 -2.63 7.14
N LEU A 49 8.67 -2.26 6.13
CA LEU A 49 9.81 -3.03 5.68
C LEU A 49 11.11 -2.42 6.19
N SER A 50 11.98 -3.28 6.72
CA SER A 50 13.35 -2.92 7.10
C SER A 50 14.35 -2.99 5.94
N LEU A 51 13.85 -3.05 4.68
CA LEU A 51 14.68 -3.17 3.49
C LEU A 51 14.93 -1.81 2.85
N ALA A 52 16.20 -1.56 2.48
CA ALA A 52 16.56 -0.36 1.74
C ALA A 52 16.14 -0.49 0.27
N TRP A 53 15.73 0.64 -0.33
CA TRP A 53 15.39 0.68 -1.76
C TRP A 53 16.50 0.14 -2.67
N ARG A 54 17.77 0.41 -2.34
CA ARG A 54 18.92 -0.09 -3.11
C ARG A 54 18.94 -1.61 -3.24
N ASP A 55 18.51 -2.34 -2.21
CA ASP A 55 18.55 -3.80 -2.18
C ASP A 55 17.42 -4.37 -3.08
N LEU A 56 16.24 -3.75 -3.03
CA LEU A 56 15.14 -4.04 -3.94
C LEU A 56 15.46 -3.67 -5.38
N LEU A 57 16.14 -2.54 -5.61
CA LEU A 57 16.53 -2.08 -6.93
C LEU A 57 17.41 -3.11 -7.67
N VAL A 58 18.35 -3.73 -6.95
CA VAL A 58 19.19 -4.81 -7.51
C VAL A 58 18.31 -5.98 -7.97
N GLN A 59 17.29 -6.36 -7.20
CA GLN A 59 16.38 -7.44 -7.58
C GLN A 59 15.51 -7.04 -8.78
N TYR A 60 14.97 -5.82 -8.78
CA TYR A 60 14.16 -5.34 -9.92
C TYR A 60 14.94 -5.31 -11.22
N ARG A 61 16.19 -4.84 -11.22
CA ARG A 61 17.05 -4.87 -12.41
C ARG A 61 17.34 -6.30 -12.89
N ARG A 62 17.47 -7.26 -11.97
CA ARG A 62 17.61 -8.69 -12.31
C ARG A 62 16.33 -9.25 -12.92
N LEU A 63 15.17 -8.92 -12.35
CA LEU A 63 13.86 -9.33 -12.89
C LEU A 63 13.63 -8.72 -14.28
N GLU A 64 14.00 -7.45 -14.47
CA GLU A 64 13.92 -6.77 -15.75
C GLU A 64 14.84 -7.42 -16.80
N SER A 65 16.10 -7.71 -16.46
CA SER A 65 17.04 -8.38 -17.36
C SER A 65 16.57 -9.77 -17.79
N ARG A 66 15.77 -10.45 -16.97
CA ARG A 66 15.11 -11.72 -17.30
C ARG A 66 13.82 -11.53 -18.11
N GLY A 67 13.40 -10.29 -18.35
CA GLY A 67 12.16 -9.97 -19.07
C GLY A 67 10.87 -10.18 -18.27
N GLU A 68 10.97 -10.47 -16.97
CA GLU A 68 9.81 -10.74 -16.11
C GLU A 68 9.03 -9.47 -15.76
N ILE A 69 9.68 -8.32 -15.74
CA ILE A 69 9.08 -7.01 -15.47
C ILE A 69 9.56 -5.97 -16.46
N ARG A 70 8.99 -4.77 -16.40
CA ARG A 70 9.36 -3.63 -17.24
C ARG A 70 9.83 -2.47 -16.39
N GLY A 71 11.03 -1.94 -16.70
CA GLY A 71 11.48 -0.66 -16.20
C GLY A 71 10.95 0.50 -17.04
N GLY A 72 10.70 1.64 -16.42
CA GLY A 72 10.20 2.80 -17.13
C GLY A 72 9.73 3.93 -16.21
N ARG A 73 8.90 4.81 -16.74
CA ARG A 73 8.17 5.85 -16.00
C ARG A 73 6.68 5.66 -16.22
N PHE A 74 6.00 5.09 -15.25
CA PHE A 74 4.60 4.72 -15.33
C PHE A 74 3.70 5.68 -14.56
N VAL A 75 4.21 6.25 -13.46
CA VAL A 75 3.49 7.16 -12.57
C VAL A 75 4.19 8.52 -12.58
N THR A 76 3.45 9.56 -12.97
CA THR A 76 3.94 10.94 -13.04
C THR A 76 4.14 11.51 -11.63
N GLY A 77 5.10 12.43 -11.47
CA GLY A 77 5.35 13.13 -10.21
C GLY A 77 6.36 12.44 -9.29
N PHE A 78 6.80 11.23 -9.61
CA PHE A 78 7.83 10.52 -8.84
C PHE A 78 9.14 10.45 -9.62
N THR A 79 10.25 10.67 -8.92
CA THR A 79 11.60 10.63 -9.49
C THR A 79 12.20 9.23 -9.34
N GLY A 80 13.19 8.92 -10.22
CA GLY A 80 13.91 7.65 -10.18
C GLY A 80 13.29 6.55 -11.02
N GLU A 81 13.82 5.34 -10.85
CA GLU A 81 13.40 4.16 -11.59
C GLU A 81 12.08 3.63 -11.04
N GLN A 82 11.21 3.23 -11.94
CA GLN A 82 9.94 2.57 -11.64
C GLN A 82 9.91 1.23 -12.37
N PHE A 83 9.35 0.22 -11.73
CA PHE A 83 9.23 -1.12 -12.28
C PHE A 83 7.78 -1.57 -12.25
N ALA A 84 7.33 -2.24 -13.30
CA ALA A 84 5.95 -2.67 -13.45
C ALA A 84 5.85 -4.12 -13.93
N LEU A 85 4.81 -4.80 -13.48
CA LEU A 85 4.40 -6.06 -14.06
C LEU A 85 3.88 -5.83 -15.49
N PRO A 86 4.10 -6.76 -16.44
CA PRO A 86 3.59 -6.64 -17.80
C PRO A 86 2.09 -6.38 -17.86
N GLU A 87 1.31 -7.09 -17.06
CA GLU A 87 -0.15 -6.91 -16.95
C GLU A 87 -0.56 -5.54 -16.42
N ALA A 88 0.21 -4.97 -15.52
CA ALA A 88 -0.04 -3.60 -15.03
C ALA A 88 0.21 -2.58 -16.15
N VAL A 89 1.27 -2.77 -16.97
CA VAL A 89 1.54 -1.91 -18.12
C VAL A 89 0.42 -2.00 -19.15
N GLU A 90 -0.09 -3.19 -19.44
CA GLU A 90 -1.22 -3.38 -20.36
C GLU A 90 -2.49 -2.71 -19.82
N SER A 91 -2.77 -2.84 -18.52
CA SER A 91 -3.90 -2.17 -17.86
C SER A 91 -3.80 -0.64 -17.99
N LEU A 92 -2.63 -0.06 -17.69
CA LEU A 92 -2.38 1.39 -17.83
C LEU A 92 -2.58 1.86 -19.29
N ARG A 93 -2.10 1.09 -20.26
CA ARG A 93 -2.28 1.38 -21.68
C ARG A 93 -3.76 1.30 -22.10
N ALA A 94 -4.49 0.30 -21.61
CA ALA A 94 -5.92 0.14 -21.85
C ALA A 94 -6.71 1.33 -21.29
N MET A 95 -6.44 1.74 -20.05
CA MET A 95 -7.05 2.91 -19.43
C MET A 95 -6.74 4.21 -20.20
N ARG A 96 -5.51 4.38 -20.66
CA ARG A 96 -5.13 5.55 -21.46
C ARG A 96 -5.88 5.60 -22.80
N ARG A 97 -6.07 4.46 -23.47
CA ARG A 97 -6.88 4.38 -24.69
C ARG A 97 -8.36 4.68 -24.43
N ALA A 98 -8.90 4.12 -23.35
CA ALA A 98 -10.30 4.32 -22.97
C ALA A 98 -10.60 5.73 -22.45
N GLY A 99 -9.63 6.49 -21.97
CA GLY A 99 -9.80 7.86 -21.50
C GLY A 99 -10.21 8.88 -22.58
N GLY A 100 -10.15 8.50 -23.86
CA GLY A 100 -10.66 9.29 -25.00
C GLY A 100 -12.14 9.07 -25.29
N GLU A 101 -12.77 8.05 -24.72
CA GLU A 101 -14.19 7.74 -24.94
C GLU A 101 -15.07 8.47 -23.91
N LYS A 102 -16.23 8.97 -24.35
CA LYS A 102 -17.26 9.53 -23.45
C LYS A 102 -17.81 8.41 -22.57
N ARG A 103 -17.23 8.21 -21.38
CA ARG A 103 -17.74 7.27 -20.37
C ARG A 103 -18.58 8.03 -19.35
N THR A 104 -19.61 7.39 -18.85
CA THR A 104 -20.32 7.89 -17.66
C THR A 104 -19.33 7.81 -16.48
N PRO A 105 -19.07 8.91 -15.77
CA PRO A 105 -18.16 8.91 -14.63
C PRO A 105 -18.59 7.87 -13.61
N GLN A 106 -17.67 7.01 -13.20
CA GLN A 106 -17.90 6.00 -12.17
C GLN A 106 -17.34 6.46 -10.84
N GLU A 107 -18.19 6.52 -9.83
CA GLU A 107 -17.77 6.77 -8.46
C GLU A 107 -17.67 5.45 -7.67
N ILE A 108 -16.55 5.31 -6.96
CA ILE A 108 -16.27 4.19 -6.06
C ILE A 108 -15.90 4.76 -4.71
N THR A 109 -16.55 4.25 -3.65
CA THR A 109 -16.23 4.61 -2.27
C THR A 109 -15.40 3.49 -1.64
N LEU A 110 -14.23 3.85 -1.13
CA LEU A 110 -13.35 2.96 -0.40
C LEU A 110 -13.33 3.32 1.09
N SER A 111 -13.20 2.32 1.95
CA SER A 111 -12.89 2.55 3.37
C SER A 111 -11.50 3.20 3.52
N GLY A 112 -11.33 4.06 4.53
CA GLY A 112 -10.01 4.59 4.87
C GLY A 112 -8.98 3.51 5.19
N ALA A 113 -9.44 2.36 5.72
CA ALA A 113 -8.60 1.21 6.02
C ALA A 113 -8.28 0.33 4.80
N ASP A 114 -8.89 0.60 3.62
CA ASP A 114 -8.64 -0.16 2.40
C ASP A 114 -7.18 0.03 1.94
N PRO A 115 -6.46 -1.05 1.59
CA PRO A 115 -5.10 -0.95 1.05
C PRO A 115 -4.97 -0.08 -0.20
N LEU A 116 -6.04 0.07 -0.97
CA LEU A 116 -6.11 0.94 -2.15
C LEU A 116 -6.26 2.44 -1.79
N ASN A 117 -6.50 2.77 -0.51
CA ASN A 117 -6.47 4.15 -0.05
C ASN A 117 -5.03 4.67 -0.05
N VAL A 118 -4.65 5.30 -1.14
CA VAL A 118 -3.30 5.85 -1.38
C VAL A 118 -3.25 7.38 -1.29
N VAL A 119 -4.34 8.01 -0.83
CA VAL A 119 -4.46 9.47 -0.72
C VAL A 119 -3.56 10.01 0.39
N GLY A 120 -2.82 11.08 0.08
CA GLY A 120 -1.84 11.67 0.98
C GLY A 120 -0.58 10.83 1.22
N VAL A 121 -0.38 9.76 0.42
CA VAL A 121 0.82 8.91 0.46
C VAL A 121 1.46 8.84 -0.93
N ILE A 122 0.69 8.49 -1.95
CA ILE A 122 1.12 8.45 -3.35
C ILE A 122 0.35 9.51 -4.15
N LEU A 123 -0.96 9.60 -3.91
CA LEU A 123 -1.79 10.63 -4.54
C LEU A 123 -1.72 11.93 -3.74
N PRO A 124 -1.79 13.10 -4.42
CA PRO A 124 -1.84 14.39 -3.75
C PRO A 124 -3.02 14.49 -2.77
N GLY A 125 -2.87 15.34 -1.76
CA GLY A 125 -3.91 15.64 -0.79
C GLY A 125 -3.52 15.28 0.66
N PRO A 126 -4.33 15.66 1.63
CA PRO A 126 -4.11 15.30 3.03
C PRO A 126 -4.29 13.79 3.21
N ARG A 127 -3.43 13.20 4.04
CA ARG A 127 -3.52 11.76 4.33
C ARG A 127 -4.87 11.41 4.98
N VAL A 128 -5.55 10.44 4.42
CA VAL A 128 -6.74 9.84 5.04
C VAL A 128 -6.27 8.69 5.95
N PRO A 129 -6.47 8.79 7.27
CA PRO A 129 -6.05 7.75 8.21
C PRO A 129 -6.72 6.41 7.89
N ALA A 130 -5.95 5.31 8.07
CA ALA A 130 -6.41 3.93 7.83
C ALA A 130 -7.34 3.46 8.97
N VAL A 131 -8.48 4.11 9.11
CA VAL A 131 -9.52 3.81 10.10
C VAL A 131 -10.79 3.40 9.35
N PRO A 132 -11.49 2.31 9.76
CA PRO A 132 -12.68 1.83 9.05
C PRO A 132 -13.82 2.84 8.92
N THR A 133 -13.91 3.79 9.86
CA THR A 133 -14.90 4.88 9.83
C THR A 133 -14.59 5.97 8.82
N ASN A 134 -13.36 6.05 8.32
CA ASN A 134 -13.00 6.97 7.27
C ASN A 134 -13.35 6.39 5.89
N PHE A 135 -13.61 7.27 4.94
CA PHE A 135 -13.86 6.88 3.55
C PHE A 135 -13.22 7.86 2.56
N VAL A 136 -12.98 7.37 1.36
CA VAL A 136 -12.56 8.15 0.21
C VAL A 136 -13.45 7.80 -0.98
N VAL A 137 -13.94 8.80 -1.68
CA VAL A 137 -14.67 8.62 -2.94
C VAL A 137 -13.72 8.93 -4.09
N PHE A 138 -13.59 7.99 -4.99
CA PHE A 138 -12.85 8.14 -6.24
C PHE A 138 -13.84 8.29 -7.40
N ARG A 139 -13.57 9.23 -8.30
CA ARG A 139 -14.26 9.35 -9.58
C ARG A 139 -13.25 9.07 -10.68
N ASP A 140 -13.49 8.00 -11.44
CA ASP A 140 -12.57 7.54 -12.50
C ASP A 140 -11.10 7.40 -12.03
N GLY A 141 -10.90 6.90 -10.80
CA GLY A 141 -9.59 6.71 -10.19
C GLY A 141 -8.98 7.95 -9.53
N VAL A 142 -9.63 9.11 -9.61
CA VAL A 142 -9.18 10.36 -8.96
C VAL A 142 -9.95 10.56 -7.66
N PRO A 143 -9.26 10.82 -6.52
CA PRO A 143 -9.94 11.09 -5.26
C PRO A 143 -10.64 12.45 -5.34
N VAL A 144 -11.95 12.46 -5.14
CA VAL A 144 -12.78 13.67 -5.23
C VAL A 144 -13.32 14.12 -3.87
N ARG A 145 -13.41 13.19 -2.91
CA ARG A 145 -13.98 13.47 -1.59
C ARG A 145 -13.45 12.47 -0.56
N SER A 146 -13.24 12.93 0.67
CA SER A 146 -12.98 12.07 1.82
C SER A 146 -13.77 12.54 3.03
N GLY A 147 -13.98 11.68 4.00
CA GLY A 147 -14.70 12.02 5.21
C GLY A 147 -14.67 10.92 6.25
N THR A 148 -15.41 11.15 7.34
CA THR A 148 -15.57 10.18 8.43
C THR A 148 -17.06 9.90 8.64
N ILE A 149 -17.43 8.64 8.70
CA ILE A 149 -18.78 8.20 9.06
C ILE A 149 -18.91 8.34 10.59
N ARG A 150 -19.70 9.29 11.04
CA ARG A 150 -20.05 9.45 12.45
C ARG A 150 -21.31 8.65 12.72
N ASN A 151 -21.17 7.54 13.42
CA ASN A 151 -22.25 6.69 13.94
C ASN A 151 -23.25 6.14 12.89
N PRO A 152 -23.25 4.83 12.58
CA PRO A 152 -24.17 4.24 11.61
C PRO A 152 -25.64 4.17 12.09
N GLY A 153 -25.96 4.75 13.25
CA GLY A 153 -27.31 4.71 13.86
C GLY A 153 -28.15 6.00 13.73
N ARG A 154 -27.62 7.05 13.09
CA ARG A 154 -28.39 8.29 12.88
C ARG A 154 -28.21 8.76 11.45
N SER A 155 -29.27 8.69 10.68
CA SER A 155 -29.33 8.99 9.23
C SER A 155 -29.00 10.44 8.85
N ASP A 156 -28.82 11.35 9.80
CA ASP A 156 -28.73 12.81 9.55
C ASP A 156 -27.35 13.43 9.75
N ASP A 157 -26.30 12.66 10.12
CA ASP A 157 -24.97 13.24 10.40
C ASP A 157 -23.89 12.85 9.39
N MET A 158 -24.23 12.85 8.10
CA MET A 158 -23.20 12.82 7.05
C MET A 158 -22.62 14.24 6.87
N ARG A 159 -21.86 14.72 7.85
CA ARG A 159 -21.07 15.94 7.67
C ARG A 159 -19.89 15.67 6.77
N ILE A 160 -20.10 16.01 5.51
CA ILE A 160 -19.13 15.98 4.43
C ILE A 160 -18.18 17.14 4.64
N GLY A 161 -16.99 16.86 5.13
CA GLY A 161 -15.89 17.83 5.09
C GLY A 161 -15.39 17.91 3.65
N LEU A 162 -15.83 18.92 2.92
CA LEU A 162 -15.27 19.26 1.60
C LEU A 162 -13.84 19.77 1.82
N ALA A 163 -12.84 18.92 1.58
CA ALA A 163 -11.52 19.39 1.27
C ALA A 163 -11.51 19.73 -0.23
N GLU A 164 -11.88 20.97 -0.58
CA GLU A 164 -11.63 21.51 -1.91
C GLU A 164 -10.12 21.69 -2.10
N GLY A 165 -9.45 20.61 -2.41
CA GLY A 165 -8.10 20.60 -2.94
C GLY A 165 -8.17 20.63 -4.45
N ARG A 166 -8.17 21.84 -5.06
CA ARG A 166 -7.85 21.98 -6.49
C ARG A 166 -6.48 21.35 -6.72
N VAL A 167 -6.46 20.28 -7.49
CA VAL A 167 -5.22 19.71 -8.02
C VAL A 167 -4.79 20.61 -9.19
N PRO A 168 -3.51 21.10 -9.22
CA PRO A 168 -2.98 21.87 -10.34
C PRO A 168 -2.85 21.04 -11.60
#